data_2d61a111e9d98bbf0bb5608a6cf35452
#
_entry.id   2d61a111e9d98bbf0bb5608a6cf35452
#
_cell.length_a   1.000
_cell.length_b   1.000
_cell.length_c   1.000
_cell.angle_alpha   90.00
_cell.angle_beta   90.00
_cell.angle_gamma   90.00
#
_symmetry.space_group_name_H-M   'P 1'
#
loop_
_entity.id
_entity.type
_entity.pdbx_description
1 polymer ?
#
loop_
_entity_poly.entity_id
_entity_poly.type
_entity_poly.pdbx_seq_one_letter_code
_entity_poly.pdbx_strand_id
1 'polypeptide(L)'
;MNRPTLIARLGEIMQMAYVPRDFEQALRFWTKTLGAGPFYSFEHVKLDRTRYRGQAVEIDFSMMLGYWGGMQIELVKQHNDAPSIFKTWRDDGREGLHHVCMLIDDMDQARDLCKRAGFEVAQEALVPGGGEVIYADCGGGPASLLEILKPVPGMAEFFRTMREEHRTWDGSDPIRCVGR
;
A
#
# COMPACT_ATOMS: atom_id res chain seq x y z
N MET A 1 25.66 -22.67 -10.47
CA MET A 1 24.16 -22.68 -10.26
C MET A 1 23.78 -21.31 -9.74
N ASN A 2 23.04 -20.51 -10.54
CA ASN A 2 22.48 -19.26 -10.04
C ASN A 2 21.48 -19.59 -8.92
N ARG A 3 21.72 -19.11 -7.71
CA ARG A 3 20.73 -19.19 -6.63
C ARG A 3 19.50 -18.39 -7.06
N PRO A 4 18.28 -18.92 -6.91
CA PRO A 4 17.08 -18.16 -7.25
C PRO A 4 17.05 -16.84 -6.45
N THR A 5 16.66 -15.77 -7.13
CA THR A 5 16.43 -14.46 -6.48
C THR A 5 15.20 -14.61 -5.60
N LEU A 6 15.37 -14.51 -4.29
CA LEU A 6 14.29 -14.66 -3.33
C LEU A 6 13.94 -13.29 -2.78
N ILE A 7 12.90 -12.67 -3.30
CA ILE A 7 12.35 -11.39 -2.81
C ILE A 7 11.97 -11.48 -1.32
N ALA A 8 11.49 -12.65 -0.87
CA ALA A 8 11.18 -12.89 0.55
C ALA A 8 12.37 -12.66 1.50
N ARG A 9 13.59 -12.53 1.00
CA ARG A 9 14.76 -12.16 1.82
C ARG A 9 14.79 -10.67 2.19
N LEU A 10 14.00 -9.84 1.51
CA LEU A 10 13.87 -8.42 1.85
C LEU A 10 13.09 -8.21 3.13
N GLY A 11 12.07 -9.01 3.39
CA GLY A 11 11.20 -8.86 4.54
C GLY A 11 9.94 -9.71 4.44
N GLU A 12 9.00 -9.44 5.34
CA GLU A 12 7.71 -10.10 5.41
C GLU A 12 6.62 -9.20 4.79
N ILE A 13 5.61 -9.83 4.20
CA ILE A 13 4.40 -9.12 3.78
C ILE A 13 3.64 -8.70 5.04
N MET A 14 3.40 -7.40 5.19
CA MET A 14 2.72 -6.84 6.34
C MET A 14 1.36 -6.20 6.01
N GLN A 15 1.07 -5.99 4.73
CA GLN A 15 -0.14 -5.30 4.28
C GLN A 15 -0.70 -5.95 3.02
N MET A 16 -2.03 -5.95 2.92
CA MET A 16 -2.80 -6.23 1.71
C MET A 16 -3.61 -4.98 1.33
N ALA A 17 -3.47 -4.53 0.08
CA ALA A 17 -4.09 -3.32 -0.41
C ALA A 17 -5.11 -3.57 -1.52
N TYR A 18 -6.16 -2.79 -1.50
CA TYR A 18 -7.30 -2.87 -2.40
C TYR A 18 -7.62 -1.50 -3.00
N VAL A 19 -8.00 -1.47 -4.27
CA VAL A 19 -8.52 -0.30 -4.98
C VAL A 19 -9.96 -0.61 -5.39
N PRO A 20 -10.90 -0.55 -4.44
CA PRO A 20 -12.28 -0.97 -4.69
C PRO A 20 -13.00 0.03 -5.60
N ARG A 21 -13.90 -0.47 -6.44
CA ARG A 21 -14.78 0.37 -7.25
C ARG A 21 -15.81 1.11 -6.40
N ASP A 22 -16.42 0.41 -5.45
CA ASP A 22 -17.29 0.97 -4.42
C ASP A 22 -16.54 0.98 -3.08
N PHE A 23 -15.95 2.14 -2.79
CA PHE A 23 -15.14 2.33 -1.58
C PHE A 23 -15.94 2.15 -0.29
N GLU A 24 -17.16 2.69 -0.26
CA GLU A 24 -18.04 2.61 0.91
C GLU A 24 -18.51 1.18 1.18
N GLN A 25 -18.82 0.44 0.13
CA GLN A 25 -19.16 -0.97 0.25
C GLN A 25 -18.00 -1.79 0.78
N ALA A 26 -16.79 -1.56 0.26
CA ALA A 26 -15.57 -2.23 0.73
C ALA A 26 -15.30 -1.92 2.21
N LEU A 27 -15.38 -0.65 2.60
CA LEU A 27 -15.19 -0.23 3.99
C LEU A 27 -16.20 -0.91 4.93
N ARG A 28 -17.49 -0.93 4.55
CA ARG A 28 -18.53 -1.64 5.31
C ARG A 28 -18.25 -3.13 5.43
N PHE A 29 -17.81 -3.77 4.34
CA PHE A 29 -17.45 -5.19 4.36
C PHE A 29 -16.32 -5.47 5.35
N TRP A 30 -15.24 -4.69 5.29
CA TRP A 30 -14.12 -4.88 6.20
C TRP A 30 -14.50 -4.62 7.65
N THR A 31 -15.22 -3.52 7.94
CA THR A 31 -15.54 -3.13 9.32
C THR A 31 -16.68 -3.96 9.93
N LYS A 32 -17.76 -4.19 9.19
CA LYS A 32 -18.99 -4.80 9.74
C LYS A 32 -19.07 -6.30 9.54
N THR A 33 -18.50 -6.82 8.45
CA THR A 33 -18.56 -8.25 8.15
C THR A 33 -17.32 -8.98 8.68
N LEU A 34 -16.13 -8.43 8.47
CA LEU A 34 -14.88 -9.07 8.88
C LEU A 34 -14.35 -8.58 10.23
N GLY A 35 -14.85 -7.47 10.77
CA GLY A 35 -14.38 -6.91 12.04
C GLY A 35 -12.95 -6.36 11.97
N ALA A 36 -12.51 -5.93 10.79
CA ALA A 36 -11.25 -5.23 10.62
C ALA A 36 -11.39 -3.75 11.00
N GLY A 37 -10.36 -3.18 11.61
CA GLY A 37 -10.34 -1.77 12.00
C GLY A 37 -9.95 -1.55 13.47
N PRO A 38 -10.07 -0.32 14.02
CA PRO A 38 -10.57 0.87 13.30
C PRO A 38 -9.68 1.21 12.11
N PHE A 39 -10.24 1.88 11.09
CA PHE A 39 -9.50 2.39 9.95
C PHE A 39 -9.09 3.84 10.17
N TYR A 40 -7.84 4.13 9.89
CA TYR A 40 -7.25 5.47 9.93
C TYR A 40 -7.28 6.06 8.53
N SER A 41 -7.96 7.20 8.37
CA SER A 41 -8.13 7.90 7.08
C SER A 41 -7.05 8.94 6.87
N PHE A 42 -6.37 8.83 5.74
CA PHE A 42 -5.38 9.78 5.23
C PHE A 42 -5.92 10.37 3.94
N GLU A 43 -6.45 11.60 4.04
CA GLU A 43 -7.05 12.28 2.90
C GLU A 43 -6.01 13.05 2.10
N HIS A 44 -6.12 12.99 0.76
CA HIS A 44 -5.28 13.75 -0.18
C HIS A 44 -3.78 13.61 0.12
N VAL A 45 -3.32 12.36 0.17
CA VAL A 45 -1.93 12.02 0.50
C VAL A 45 -0.98 12.72 -0.48
N LYS A 46 0.01 13.42 0.08
CA LYS A 46 1.04 14.10 -0.69
C LYS A 46 2.29 13.24 -0.77
N LEU A 47 2.69 12.95 -1.99
CA LEU A 47 3.96 12.30 -2.31
C LEU A 47 4.78 13.22 -3.20
N ASP A 48 6.09 13.21 -3.01
CA ASP A 48 7.02 14.00 -3.80
C ASP A 48 7.61 13.16 -4.95
N ARG A 49 7.92 13.83 -6.07
CA ARG A 49 8.61 13.23 -7.22
C ARG A 49 7.96 11.95 -7.74
N THR A 50 6.63 11.87 -7.66
CA THR A 50 5.90 10.69 -8.13
C THR A 50 6.14 10.46 -9.61
N ARG A 51 6.45 9.22 -9.96
CA ARG A 51 6.60 8.76 -11.35
C ARG A 51 5.76 7.52 -11.57
N TYR A 52 5.09 7.49 -12.70
CA TYR A 52 4.41 6.31 -13.22
C TYR A 52 5.04 5.90 -14.53
N ARG A 53 5.57 4.69 -14.63
CA ARG A 53 6.33 4.17 -15.79
C ARG A 53 7.41 5.17 -16.25
N GLY A 54 8.14 5.75 -15.30
CA GLY A 54 9.22 6.70 -15.54
C GLY A 54 8.77 8.15 -15.86
N GLN A 55 7.48 8.42 -16.07
CA GLN A 55 6.95 9.75 -16.34
C GLN A 55 6.50 10.42 -15.04
N ALA A 56 6.85 11.70 -14.87
CA ALA A 56 6.39 12.48 -13.72
C ALA A 56 4.87 12.66 -13.77
N VAL A 57 4.20 12.45 -12.64
CA VAL A 57 2.75 12.54 -12.49
C VAL A 57 2.40 13.18 -11.14
N GLU A 58 1.22 13.81 -11.07
CA GLU A 58 0.62 14.28 -9.82
C GLU A 58 -0.64 13.48 -9.53
N ILE A 59 -0.54 12.56 -8.59
CA ILE A 59 -1.64 11.69 -8.19
C ILE A 59 -2.28 12.27 -6.93
N ASP A 60 -3.59 12.50 -6.98
CA ASP A 60 -4.40 12.84 -5.81
C ASP A 60 -5.17 11.62 -5.36
N PHE A 61 -4.84 11.10 -4.18
CA PHE A 61 -5.46 9.91 -3.62
C PHE A 61 -5.60 10.00 -2.11
N SER A 62 -6.57 9.28 -1.59
CA SER A 62 -6.74 9.03 -0.15
C SER A 62 -6.56 7.54 0.11
N MET A 63 -6.15 7.22 1.33
CA MET A 63 -6.05 5.84 1.77
C MET A 63 -6.63 5.67 3.17
N MET A 64 -7.12 4.48 3.46
CA MET A 64 -7.50 4.06 4.79
C MET A 64 -6.70 2.82 5.19
N LEU A 65 -6.11 2.87 6.38
CA LEU A 65 -5.34 1.76 6.95
C LEU A 65 -6.04 1.22 8.18
N GLY A 66 -6.23 -0.09 8.26
CA GLY A 66 -6.79 -0.77 9.42
C GLY A 66 -6.11 -2.12 9.63
N TYR A 67 -6.47 -2.83 10.68
CA TYR A 67 -5.93 -4.17 10.91
C TYR A 67 -7.03 -5.22 10.93
N TRP A 68 -6.69 -6.41 10.46
CA TRP A 68 -7.43 -7.65 10.61
C TRP A 68 -6.47 -8.69 11.22
N GLY A 69 -6.54 -8.88 12.52
CA GLY A 69 -5.55 -9.65 13.25
C GLY A 69 -4.15 -9.03 13.15
N GLY A 70 -3.20 -9.74 12.59
CA GLY A 70 -1.83 -9.25 12.38
C GLY A 70 -1.59 -8.57 11.04
N MET A 71 -2.55 -8.64 10.10
CA MET A 71 -2.42 -8.13 8.75
C MET A 71 -3.01 -6.72 8.63
N GLN A 72 -2.23 -5.78 8.10
CA GLN A 72 -2.75 -4.45 7.77
C GLN A 72 -3.55 -4.52 6.47
N ILE A 73 -4.70 -3.88 6.46
CA ILE A 73 -5.58 -3.74 5.29
C ILE A 73 -5.55 -2.29 4.84
N GLU A 74 -5.28 -2.08 3.58
CA GLU A 74 -5.32 -0.76 2.95
C GLU A 74 -6.45 -0.67 1.93
N LEU A 75 -7.19 0.42 1.97
CA LEU A 75 -8.16 0.80 0.93
C LEU A 75 -7.69 2.10 0.29
N VAL A 76 -7.51 2.11 -1.04
CA VAL A 76 -7.04 3.28 -1.79
C VAL A 76 -8.13 3.82 -2.69
N LYS A 77 -8.28 5.15 -2.72
CA LYS A 77 -9.17 5.87 -3.62
C LYS A 77 -8.42 7.01 -4.29
N GLN A 78 -8.25 6.93 -5.59
CA GLN A 78 -7.71 8.04 -6.39
C GLN A 78 -8.83 9.00 -6.79
N HIS A 79 -8.57 10.31 -6.67
CA HIS A 79 -9.56 11.37 -6.90
C HIS A 79 -9.44 12.02 -8.29
N ASN A 80 -8.23 12.06 -8.86
CA ASN A 80 -7.99 12.63 -10.18
C ASN A 80 -7.77 11.54 -11.25
N ASP A 81 -7.65 11.97 -12.52
CA ASP A 81 -7.43 11.08 -13.66
C ASP A 81 -5.96 10.95 -14.08
N ALA A 82 -5.03 11.33 -13.19
CA ALA A 82 -3.60 11.16 -13.45
C ALA A 82 -3.26 9.68 -13.67
N PRO A 83 -2.39 9.35 -14.63
CA PRO A 83 -1.95 7.98 -14.84
C PRO A 83 -1.29 7.41 -13.60
N SER A 84 -1.67 6.19 -13.21
CA SER A 84 -1.14 5.50 -12.03
C SER A 84 -1.42 4.00 -12.07
N ILE A 85 -0.82 3.25 -11.18
CA ILE A 85 -1.17 1.85 -10.93
C ILE A 85 -2.63 1.70 -10.48
N PHE A 86 -3.15 2.65 -9.70
CA PHE A 86 -4.53 2.64 -9.19
C PHE A 86 -5.55 2.89 -10.30
N LYS A 87 -5.27 3.91 -11.15
CA LYS A 87 -6.12 4.23 -12.29
C LYS A 87 -6.13 3.08 -13.31
N THR A 88 -4.97 2.54 -13.65
CA THR A 88 -4.87 1.41 -14.59
C THR A 88 -5.70 0.21 -14.09
N TRP A 89 -5.58 -0.14 -12.81
CA TRP A 89 -6.38 -1.21 -12.20
C TRP A 89 -7.88 -0.99 -12.35
N ARG A 90 -8.33 0.22 -12.06
CA ARG A 90 -9.74 0.60 -12.13
C ARG A 90 -10.26 0.61 -13.58
N ASP A 91 -9.48 1.16 -14.50
CA ASP A 91 -9.84 1.25 -15.92
C ASP A 91 -9.92 -0.13 -16.58
N ASP A 92 -9.08 -1.08 -16.15
CA ASP A 92 -9.13 -2.49 -16.53
C ASP A 92 -10.34 -3.23 -15.93
N GLY A 93 -11.13 -2.57 -15.08
CA GLY A 93 -12.30 -3.18 -14.43
C GLY A 93 -11.94 -4.26 -13.40
N ARG A 94 -10.71 -4.25 -12.88
CA ARG A 94 -10.21 -5.25 -11.92
C ARG A 94 -10.72 -4.96 -10.51
N GLU A 95 -10.90 -6.02 -9.75
CA GLU A 95 -11.31 -6.02 -8.33
C GLU A 95 -10.44 -7.01 -7.55
N GLY A 96 -10.49 -6.90 -6.23
CA GLY A 96 -9.75 -7.77 -5.34
C GLY A 96 -8.40 -7.19 -4.91
N LEU A 97 -7.46 -8.07 -4.59
CA LEU A 97 -6.14 -7.69 -4.09
C LEU A 97 -5.35 -6.96 -5.18
N HIS A 98 -5.00 -5.71 -4.90
CA HIS A 98 -4.23 -4.87 -5.82
C HIS A 98 -2.72 -5.06 -5.65
N HIS A 99 -2.23 -4.95 -4.42
CA HIS A 99 -0.82 -5.15 -4.10
C HIS A 99 -0.66 -5.68 -2.67
N VAL A 100 0.54 -6.16 -2.40
CA VAL A 100 1.01 -6.48 -1.05
C VAL A 100 2.19 -5.58 -0.73
N CYS A 101 2.38 -5.24 0.56
CA CYS A 101 3.45 -4.34 0.99
C CYS A 101 4.41 -5.01 1.96
N MET A 102 5.68 -4.63 1.86
CA MET A 102 6.72 -4.91 2.84
C MET A 102 7.49 -3.63 3.21
N LEU A 103 7.88 -3.54 4.47
CA LEU A 103 8.72 -2.44 4.96
C LEU A 103 10.18 -2.87 4.92
N ILE A 104 11.04 -2.01 4.37
CA ILE A 104 12.47 -2.22 4.31
C ILE A 104 13.24 -0.90 4.47
N ASP A 105 14.46 -0.99 4.94
CA ASP A 105 15.32 0.19 5.15
C ASP A 105 16.25 0.47 3.95
N ASP A 106 16.68 -0.58 3.24
CA ASP A 106 17.64 -0.49 2.14
C ASP A 106 16.95 -0.56 0.77
N MET A 107 16.58 0.61 0.23
CA MET A 107 15.93 0.72 -1.07
C MET A 107 16.86 0.37 -2.24
N ASP A 108 18.17 0.55 -2.11
CA ASP A 108 19.13 0.18 -3.17
C ASP A 108 19.18 -1.34 -3.31
N GLN A 109 19.24 -2.06 -2.18
CA GLN A 109 19.15 -3.51 -2.17
C GLN A 109 17.83 -4.00 -2.77
N ALA A 110 16.71 -3.35 -2.44
CA ALA A 110 15.41 -3.70 -2.99
C ALA A 110 15.34 -3.54 -4.51
N ARG A 111 15.80 -2.40 -5.01
CA ARG A 111 15.84 -2.12 -6.46
C ARG A 111 16.72 -3.13 -7.19
N ASP A 112 17.88 -3.46 -6.64
CA ASP A 112 18.80 -4.46 -7.22
C ASP A 112 18.16 -5.85 -7.26
N LEU A 113 17.47 -6.26 -6.18
CA LEU A 113 16.77 -7.54 -6.14
C LEU A 113 15.60 -7.59 -7.13
N CYS A 114 14.78 -6.53 -7.21
CA CYS A 114 13.70 -6.41 -8.19
C CYS A 114 14.25 -6.53 -9.62
N LYS A 115 15.30 -5.79 -9.94
CA LYS A 115 15.94 -5.83 -11.25
C LYS A 115 16.46 -7.25 -11.60
N ARG A 116 17.11 -7.93 -10.66
CA ARG A 116 17.59 -9.30 -10.87
C ARG A 116 16.47 -10.32 -11.01
N ALA A 117 15.31 -10.04 -10.39
CA ALA A 117 14.11 -10.86 -10.53
C ALA A 117 13.36 -10.61 -11.84
N GLY A 118 13.74 -9.58 -12.61
CA GLY A 118 13.06 -9.17 -13.82
C GLY A 118 11.79 -8.35 -13.57
N PHE A 119 11.64 -7.76 -12.37
CA PHE A 119 10.52 -6.91 -12.04
C PHE A 119 10.72 -5.50 -12.58
N GLU A 120 9.64 -4.89 -13.04
CA GLU A 120 9.62 -3.50 -13.46
C GLU A 120 9.07 -2.60 -12.35
N VAL A 121 9.71 -1.45 -12.10
CA VAL A 121 9.15 -0.43 -11.20
C VAL A 121 8.08 0.32 -11.97
N ALA A 122 6.83 -0.01 -11.69
CA ALA A 122 5.65 0.58 -12.36
C ALA A 122 5.34 1.99 -11.83
N GLN A 123 5.53 2.20 -10.53
CA GLN A 123 5.33 3.50 -9.88
C GLN A 123 6.32 3.68 -8.74
N GLU A 124 6.75 4.92 -8.52
CA GLU A 124 7.65 5.28 -7.44
C GLU A 124 7.38 6.71 -6.94
N ALA A 125 7.72 6.97 -5.70
CA ALA A 125 7.62 8.31 -5.10
C ALA A 125 8.50 8.44 -3.86
N LEU A 126 8.75 9.69 -3.46
CA LEU A 126 9.30 10.00 -2.13
C LEU A 126 8.14 10.30 -1.17
N VAL A 127 8.24 9.74 0.02
CA VAL A 127 7.31 10.03 1.13
C VAL A 127 7.89 11.18 1.96
N PRO A 128 7.15 12.29 2.14
CA PRO A 128 7.63 13.41 2.96
C PRO A 128 8.09 12.93 4.34
N GLY A 129 9.25 13.41 4.77
CA GLY A 129 9.89 12.94 6.02
C GLY A 129 11.02 11.92 5.80
N GLY A 130 11.39 11.64 4.55
CA GLY A 130 12.57 10.83 4.20
C GLY A 130 12.26 9.37 3.86
N GLY A 131 10.98 9.04 3.67
CA GLY A 131 10.57 7.74 3.16
C GLY A 131 10.66 7.64 1.64
N GLU A 132 10.53 6.43 1.13
CA GLU A 132 10.51 6.13 -0.30
C GLU A 132 9.59 4.94 -0.55
N VAL A 133 8.83 4.98 -1.63
CA VAL A 133 7.98 3.85 -2.04
C VAL A 133 8.21 3.50 -3.50
N ILE A 134 8.28 2.21 -3.79
CA ILE A 134 8.23 1.66 -5.15
C ILE A 134 7.16 0.60 -5.24
N TYR A 135 6.50 0.54 -6.39
CA TYR A 135 5.58 -0.53 -6.76
C TYR A 135 6.20 -1.30 -7.90
N ALA A 136 6.64 -2.50 -7.60
CA ALA A 136 7.28 -3.40 -8.57
C ALA A 136 6.25 -4.32 -9.20
N ASP A 137 6.17 -4.35 -10.53
CA ASP A 137 5.34 -5.28 -11.28
C ASP A 137 6.08 -6.61 -11.44
N CYS A 138 5.55 -7.64 -10.84
CA CYS A 138 6.14 -8.97 -10.84
C CYS A 138 5.71 -9.83 -12.05
N GLY A 139 4.83 -9.31 -12.92
CA GLY A 139 4.35 -10.00 -14.12
C GLY A 139 3.52 -11.27 -13.86
N GLY A 140 3.08 -11.51 -12.63
CA GLY A 140 2.52 -12.79 -12.19
C GLY A 140 1.06 -12.73 -11.71
N GLY A 141 0.08 -12.57 -12.60
CA GLY A 141 -1.33 -12.77 -12.25
C GLY A 141 -1.98 -11.69 -11.39
N PRO A 142 -3.15 -11.93 -10.78
CA PRO A 142 -3.80 -11.01 -9.86
C PRO A 142 -2.89 -10.71 -8.66
N ALA A 143 -2.81 -9.44 -8.25
CA ALA A 143 -1.92 -8.98 -7.19
C ALA A 143 -0.42 -9.21 -7.51
N SER A 144 -0.05 -9.00 -8.76
CA SER A 144 1.35 -9.07 -9.19
C SER A 144 2.18 -7.87 -8.75
N LEU A 145 1.58 -6.83 -8.18
CA LEU A 145 2.30 -5.66 -7.68
C LEU A 145 2.79 -5.90 -6.25
N LEU A 146 4.06 -5.59 -6.04
CA LEU A 146 4.71 -5.56 -4.74
C LEU A 146 5.08 -4.13 -4.39
N GLU A 147 4.48 -3.59 -3.34
CA GLU A 147 4.91 -2.36 -2.73
C GLU A 147 6.09 -2.63 -1.81
N ILE A 148 7.14 -1.85 -1.98
CA ILE A 148 8.31 -1.83 -1.12
C ILE A 148 8.43 -0.42 -0.57
N LEU A 149 8.26 -0.29 0.74
CA LEU A 149 8.18 0.99 1.43
C LEU A 149 9.32 1.13 2.42
N LYS A 150 10.14 2.16 2.23
CA LYS A 150 11.03 2.66 3.27
C LYS A 150 10.23 3.57 4.21
N PRO A 151 10.03 3.17 5.48
CA PRO A 151 9.21 3.95 6.39
C PRO A 151 9.88 5.27 6.77
N VAL A 152 9.07 6.29 7.04
CA VAL A 152 9.52 7.50 7.71
C VAL A 152 9.67 7.25 9.22
N PRO A 153 10.48 8.05 9.94
CA PRO A 153 10.57 7.97 11.40
C PRO A 153 9.19 8.00 12.05
N GLY A 154 8.94 7.09 12.98
CA GLY A 154 7.67 6.96 13.71
C GLY A 154 6.58 6.14 13.01
N MET A 155 6.71 5.83 11.72
CA MET A 155 5.69 5.07 10.99
C MET A 155 5.49 3.65 11.56
N ALA A 156 6.57 2.94 11.84
CA ALA A 156 6.50 1.59 12.43
C ALA A 156 5.83 1.60 13.81
N GLU A 157 6.12 2.61 14.62
CA GLU A 157 5.49 2.82 15.93
C GLU A 157 3.99 3.12 15.78
N PHE A 158 3.62 3.97 14.82
CA PHE A 158 2.23 4.25 14.51
C PHE A 158 1.47 2.98 14.08
N PHE A 159 2.05 2.16 13.20
CA PHE A 159 1.46 0.89 12.79
C PHE A 159 1.32 -0.09 13.96
N ARG A 160 2.27 -0.10 14.87
CA ARG A 160 2.18 -0.90 16.10
C ARG A 160 1.00 -0.46 16.97
N THR A 161 0.83 0.85 17.16
CA THR A 161 -0.28 1.44 17.92
C THR A 161 -1.64 1.08 17.30
N MET A 162 -1.78 1.22 15.97
CA MET A 162 -3.00 0.83 15.26
C MET A 162 -3.34 -0.65 15.47
N ARG A 163 -2.33 -1.54 15.41
CA ARG A 163 -2.52 -2.97 15.60
C ARG A 163 -2.91 -3.32 17.04
N GLU A 164 -2.38 -2.62 18.02
CA GLU A 164 -2.76 -2.79 19.42
C GLU A 164 -4.17 -2.29 19.69
N GLU A 165 -4.56 -1.15 19.12
CA GLU A 165 -5.92 -0.65 19.20
C GLU A 165 -6.93 -1.63 18.58
N HIS A 166 -6.59 -2.23 17.44
CA HIS A 166 -7.42 -3.28 16.82
C HIS A 166 -7.75 -4.43 17.78
N ARG A 167 -6.80 -4.85 18.62
CA ARG A 167 -6.99 -5.99 19.54
C ARG A 167 -8.09 -5.78 20.58
N THR A 168 -8.36 -4.53 20.93
CA THR A 168 -9.34 -4.14 21.95
C THR A 168 -10.54 -3.39 21.37
N TRP A 169 -10.57 -3.21 20.04
CA TRP A 169 -11.62 -2.46 19.37
C TRP A 169 -12.96 -3.20 19.45
N ASP A 170 -13.98 -2.49 19.89
CA ASP A 170 -15.35 -3.00 20.09
C ASP A 170 -16.27 -2.83 18.87
N GLY A 171 -15.75 -2.29 17.75
CA GLY A 171 -16.52 -1.99 16.54
C GLY A 171 -17.14 -0.59 16.51
N SER A 172 -16.99 0.22 17.57
CA SER A 172 -17.41 1.62 17.60
C SER A 172 -16.44 2.52 16.84
N ASP A 173 -16.94 3.67 16.38
CA ASP A 173 -16.12 4.68 15.67
C ASP A 173 -15.13 4.05 14.67
N PRO A 174 -15.61 3.38 13.63
CA PRO A 174 -14.77 2.56 12.77
C PRO A 174 -13.76 3.35 11.92
N ILE A 175 -13.86 4.67 11.89
CA ILE A 175 -12.98 5.55 11.11
C ILE A 175 -12.33 6.57 12.05
N ARG A 176 -11.01 6.68 11.96
CA ARG A 176 -10.17 7.67 12.65
C ARG A 176 -9.56 8.61 11.61
N CYS A 177 -9.81 9.90 11.70
CA CYS A 177 -9.15 10.88 10.81
C CYS A 177 -7.76 11.20 11.34
N VAL A 178 -6.74 11.09 10.49
CA VAL A 178 -5.36 11.45 10.81
C VAL A 178 -5.05 12.80 10.18
N GLY A 179 -4.71 13.77 11.02
CA GLY A 179 -4.25 15.09 10.58
C GLY A 179 -5.35 15.97 9.98
N ARG A 180 -6.04 16.71 10.82
CA ARG A 180 -6.56 18.05 10.47
C ARG A 180 -5.69 19.09 11.10
#